data_6fc127bc1ca03c4f9e68d55ec23b2647
#
_entry.id   6fc127bc1ca03c4f9e68d55ec23b2647
#
_cell.length_a   1.000
_cell.length_b   1.000
_cell.length_c   1.000
_cell.angle_alpha   90.00
_cell.angle_beta   90.00
_cell.angle_gamma   90.00
#
_symmetry.space_group_name_H-M   'P 1'
#
loop_
_entity.id
_entity.type
_entity.pdbx_description
1 polymer ?
#
loop_
_entity_poly.entity_id
_entity_poly.type
_entity_poly.pdbx_seq_one_letter_code
_entity_poly.pdbx_strand_id
1 'polypeptide(L)'
;MTKNIGLFWLKDDFRITKNFALIEATNKHDQVVAFYLFKEKQFENQEAQKWWVRESLKEFEKKLDLYNIKLEIVKTDTFKSFFVKLFKKKNYSIYWNRTYEPNYLKFDEFLIKNFKDNEVKFNLSKGNILNEIGEIKKGDGTPFKVFTPFWKNAEKFYLEKIPSKNKKIIKCKKKVSFFNKTINTKEIFSQKKWFKKFESYWIPSEQRAFTELKKFINSGIDNYSE
;
A
#
# COMPACT_ATOMS: atom_id res chain seq x y z
N MET A 1 -13.29 1.22 28.05
CA MET A 1 -12.56 2.04 27.06
C MET A 1 -12.65 1.31 25.71
N THR A 2 -13.37 1.87 24.77
CA THR A 2 -13.40 1.36 23.38
C THR A 2 -11.99 1.47 22.82
N LYS A 3 -11.36 0.32 22.53
CA LYS A 3 -10.00 0.29 21.99
C LYS A 3 -10.00 0.95 20.62
N ASN A 4 -9.15 1.96 20.44
CA ASN A 4 -8.96 2.62 19.16
C ASN A 4 -8.37 1.60 18.15
N ILE A 5 -9.05 1.41 17.02
CA ILE A 5 -8.67 0.45 15.98
C ILE A 5 -7.73 1.16 14.97
N GLY A 6 -6.64 0.48 14.58
CA GLY A 6 -5.83 0.90 13.47
C GLY A 6 -6.48 0.47 12.13
N LEU A 7 -6.80 1.42 11.26
CA LEU A 7 -7.29 1.15 9.91
C LEU A 7 -6.13 1.35 8.92
N PHE A 8 -5.70 0.29 8.28
CA PHE A 8 -4.69 0.36 7.22
C PHE A 8 -5.37 0.42 5.85
N TRP A 9 -5.29 1.59 5.21
CA TRP A 9 -5.80 1.76 3.84
C TRP A 9 -4.78 1.24 2.83
N LEU A 10 -5.08 0.06 2.29
CA LEU A 10 -4.31 -0.55 1.21
C LEU A 10 -4.67 0.14 -0.12
N LYS A 11 -3.68 0.70 -0.79
CA LYS A 11 -3.79 1.23 -2.15
C LYS A 11 -3.20 0.20 -3.13
N ASP A 12 -1.99 0.44 -3.63
CA ASP A 12 -1.34 -0.41 -4.65
C ASP A 12 -0.13 -1.17 -4.09
N ASP A 13 0.09 -1.14 -2.77
CA ASP A 13 1.25 -1.73 -2.11
C ASP A 13 0.89 -3.03 -1.38
N PHE A 14 0.83 -4.15 -2.12
CA PHE A 14 0.46 -5.49 -1.62
C PHE A 14 1.62 -6.24 -0.97
N ARG A 15 2.46 -5.56 -0.20
CA ARG A 15 3.61 -6.16 0.48
C ARG A 15 3.48 -6.05 1.99
N ILE A 16 4.07 -7.05 2.67
CA ILE A 16 4.26 -7.07 4.12
C ILE A 16 5.62 -6.46 4.48
N THR A 17 6.66 -6.78 3.71
CA THR A 17 8.04 -6.37 3.98
C THR A 17 8.20 -4.86 3.77
N LYS A 18 8.75 -4.18 4.79
CA LYS A 18 8.96 -2.72 4.75
C LYS A 18 7.70 -1.90 4.43
N ASN A 19 6.53 -2.40 4.80
CA ASN A 19 5.28 -1.66 4.71
C ASN A 19 5.16 -0.75 5.94
N PHE A 20 5.63 0.49 5.82
CA PHE A 20 5.80 1.39 6.96
C PHE A 20 4.47 1.75 7.64
N ALA A 21 3.41 2.00 6.86
CA ALA A 21 2.10 2.32 7.41
C ALA A 21 1.50 1.13 8.20
N LEU A 22 1.63 -0.09 7.68
CA LEU A 22 1.16 -1.29 8.35
C LEU A 22 1.98 -1.60 9.60
N ILE A 23 3.31 -1.43 9.53
CA ILE A 23 4.21 -1.55 10.68
C ILE A 23 3.81 -0.56 11.77
N GLU A 24 3.58 0.70 11.42
CA GLU A 24 3.20 1.72 12.38
C GLU A 24 1.84 1.44 13.01
N ALA A 25 0.85 1.03 12.22
CA ALA A 25 -0.48 0.65 12.71
C ALA A 25 -0.40 -0.47 13.74
N THR A 26 0.34 -1.54 13.45
CA THR A 26 0.46 -2.70 14.36
C THR A 26 1.30 -2.41 15.60
N ASN A 27 2.21 -1.44 15.55
CA ASN A 27 2.99 -1.03 16.72
C ASN A 27 2.19 -0.11 17.67
N LYS A 28 1.13 0.56 17.18
CA LYS A 28 0.32 1.50 17.97
C LYS A 28 -1.03 0.92 18.41
N HIS A 29 -1.50 -0.15 17.79
CA HIS A 29 -2.82 -0.72 18.04
C HIS A 29 -2.78 -2.22 18.26
N ASP A 30 -3.52 -2.70 19.25
CA ASP A 30 -3.74 -4.14 19.52
C ASP A 30 -4.63 -4.81 18.44
N GLN A 31 -5.39 -4.00 17.70
CA GLN A 31 -6.35 -4.43 16.67
C GLN A 31 -6.16 -3.56 15.43
N VAL A 32 -5.90 -4.21 14.30
CA VAL A 32 -5.76 -3.54 13.00
C VAL A 32 -6.66 -4.23 11.99
N VAL A 33 -7.31 -3.43 11.15
CA VAL A 33 -8.06 -3.89 9.98
C VAL A 33 -7.44 -3.26 8.74
N ALA A 34 -7.04 -4.08 7.79
CA ALA A 34 -6.65 -3.62 6.47
C ALA A 34 -7.90 -3.47 5.61
N PHE A 35 -8.00 -2.41 4.83
CA PHE A 35 -9.12 -2.26 3.89
C PHE A 35 -8.65 -1.79 2.51
N TYR A 36 -9.31 -2.32 1.49
CA TYR A 36 -9.12 -1.96 0.09
C TYR A 36 -10.40 -1.36 -0.47
N LEU A 37 -10.31 -0.22 -1.17
CA LEU A 37 -11.44 0.43 -1.80
C LEU A 37 -11.55 0.00 -3.25
N PHE A 38 -12.51 -0.86 -3.54
CA PHE A 38 -12.77 -1.35 -4.88
C PHE A 38 -13.76 -0.44 -5.62
N LYS A 39 -13.29 0.17 -6.72
CA LYS A 39 -14.09 0.96 -7.65
C LYS A 39 -14.23 0.20 -8.96
N GLU A 40 -15.42 -0.27 -9.28
CA GLU A 40 -15.65 -1.05 -10.51
C GLU A 40 -15.27 -0.30 -11.78
N LYS A 41 -15.65 0.98 -11.85
CA LYS A 41 -15.31 1.87 -12.98
C LYS A 41 -13.82 2.04 -13.24
N GLN A 42 -12.98 1.86 -12.21
CA GLN A 42 -11.52 1.92 -12.37
C GLN A 42 -10.97 0.82 -13.27
N PHE A 43 -11.69 -0.31 -13.35
CA PHE A 43 -11.28 -1.48 -14.11
C PHE A 43 -12.12 -1.68 -15.38
N GLU A 44 -12.87 -0.67 -15.79
CA GLU A 44 -13.59 -0.71 -17.05
C GLU A 44 -12.59 -0.85 -18.21
N ASN A 45 -12.76 -1.88 -19.04
CA ASN A 45 -11.83 -2.27 -20.10
C ASN A 45 -10.39 -2.63 -19.63
N GLN A 46 -10.19 -2.90 -18.34
CA GLN A 46 -8.88 -3.24 -17.75
C GLN A 46 -8.92 -4.61 -17.03
N GLU A 47 -9.40 -5.63 -17.72
CA GLU A 47 -9.61 -6.97 -17.16
C GLU A 47 -8.31 -7.62 -16.65
N ALA A 48 -7.18 -7.38 -17.30
CA ALA A 48 -5.87 -7.90 -16.88
C ALA A 48 -5.43 -7.30 -15.54
N GLN A 49 -5.55 -5.97 -15.38
CA GLN A 49 -5.26 -5.32 -14.10
C GLN A 49 -6.24 -5.76 -13.01
N LYS A 50 -7.52 -5.92 -13.35
CA LYS A 50 -8.54 -6.40 -12.41
C LYS A 50 -8.21 -7.81 -11.90
N TRP A 51 -7.78 -8.71 -12.79
CA TRP A 51 -7.31 -10.04 -12.43
C TRP A 51 -6.07 -9.96 -11.52
N TRP A 52 -5.07 -9.15 -11.90
CA TRP A 52 -3.85 -8.98 -11.12
C TRP A 52 -4.13 -8.49 -9.71
N VAL A 53 -4.95 -7.45 -9.56
CA VAL A 53 -5.35 -6.90 -8.25
C VAL A 53 -6.09 -7.94 -7.43
N ARG A 54 -7.01 -8.70 -8.03
CA ARG A 54 -7.73 -9.78 -7.35
C ARG A 54 -6.78 -10.81 -6.76
N GLU A 55 -5.84 -11.32 -7.57
CA GLU A 55 -4.88 -12.34 -7.11
C GLU A 55 -3.91 -11.76 -6.07
N SER A 56 -3.46 -10.52 -6.26
CA SER A 56 -2.64 -9.82 -5.26
C SER A 56 -3.36 -9.68 -3.91
N LEU A 57 -4.65 -9.33 -3.92
CA LEU A 57 -5.47 -9.24 -2.71
C LEU A 57 -5.59 -10.59 -2.00
N LYS A 58 -5.80 -11.68 -2.74
CA LYS A 58 -5.86 -13.04 -2.17
C LYS A 58 -4.56 -13.44 -1.47
N GLU A 59 -3.42 -13.20 -2.12
CA GLU A 59 -2.12 -13.53 -1.58
C GLU A 59 -1.77 -12.62 -0.37
N PHE A 60 -2.14 -11.36 -0.45
CA PHE A 60 -1.92 -10.41 0.65
C PHE A 60 -2.80 -10.74 1.85
N GLU A 61 -4.06 -11.13 1.65
CA GLU A 61 -4.97 -11.58 2.72
C GLU A 61 -4.38 -12.75 3.50
N LYS A 62 -3.84 -13.77 2.81
CA LYS A 62 -3.15 -14.91 3.45
C LYS A 62 -1.98 -14.47 4.33
N LYS A 63 -1.24 -13.44 3.91
CA LYS A 63 -0.12 -12.89 4.69
C LYS A 63 -0.62 -12.10 5.90
N LEU A 64 -1.67 -11.30 5.75
CA LEU A 64 -2.28 -10.55 6.85
C LEU A 64 -2.87 -11.46 7.94
N ASP A 65 -3.42 -12.60 7.54
CA ASP A 65 -3.97 -13.60 8.47
C ASP A 65 -2.95 -14.12 9.47
N LEU A 66 -1.69 -14.24 9.08
CA LEU A 66 -0.59 -14.63 9.99
C LEU A 66 -0.40 -13.63 11.15
N TYR A 67 -0.83 -12.39 10.94
CA TYR A 67 -0.73 -11.30 11.91
C TYR A 67 -2.05 -10.97 12.60
N ASN A 68 -3.08 -11.80 12.47
CA ASN A 68 -4.45 -11.55 12.97
C ASN A 68 -5.05 -10.23 12.44
N ILE A 69 -4.72 -9.85 11.20
CA ILE A 69 -5.25 -8.67 10.52
C ILE A 69 -6.25 -9.14 9.46
N LYS A 70 -7.48 -8.63 9.53
CA LYS A 70 -8.50 -8.91 8.52
C LYS A 70 -8.34 -7.94 7.35
N LEU A 71 -8.39 -8.46 6.11
CA LEU A 71 -8.57 -7.65 4.92
C LEU A 71 -10.07 -7.49 4.64
N GLU A 72 -10.53 -6.27 4.51
CA GLU A 72 -11.91 -5.93 4.18
C GLU A 72 -11.96 -5.14 2.87
N ILE A 73 -12.64 -5.68 1.87
CA ILE A 73 -12.78 -5.04 0.55
C ILE A 73 -14.12 -4.31 0.53
N VAL A 74 -14.07 -3.00 0.38
CA VAL A 74 -15.26 -2.16 0.38
C VAL A 74 -15.52 -1.61 -1.02
N LYS A 75 -16.68 -1.96 -1.59
CA LYS A 75 -17.12 -1.42 -2.88
C LYS A 75 -17.56 0.04 -2.70
N THR A 76 -17.07 0.94 -3.54
CA THR A 76 -17.41 2.36 -3.50
C THR A 76 -17.35 2.98 -4.90
N ASP A 77 -18.19 3.98 -5.15
CA ASP A 77 -18.16 4.73 -6.39
C ASP A 77 -16.99 5.72 -6.43
N THR A 78 -16.74 6.41 -5.30
CA THR A 78 -15.65 7.38 -5.18
C THR A 78 -14.97 7.28 -3.81
N PHE A 79 -13.68 7.58 -3.77
CA PHE A 79 -12.96 7.67 -2.50
C PHE A 79 -13.54 8.77 -1.60
N LYS A 80 -13.92 9.91 -2.19
CA LYS A 80 -14.49 11.04 -1.45
C LYS A 80 -15.75 10.64 -0.69
N SER A 81 -16.72 9.98 -1.36
CA SER A 81 -17.97 9.54 -0.72
C SER A 81 -17.74 8.53 0.40
N PHE A 82 -16.78 7.64 0.23
CA PHE A 82 -16.39 6.68 1.27
C PHE A 82 -15.82 7.39 2.49
N PHE A 83 -14.83 8.27 2.32
CA PHE A 83 -14.18 8.95 3.44
C PHE A 83 -15.10 9.90 4.18
N VAL A 84 -16.01 10.62 3.50
CA VAL A 84 -17.05 11.44 4.15
C VAL A 84 -17.92 10.59 5.08
N LYS A 85 -18.29 9.37 4.69
CA LYS A 85 -19.02 8.44 5.54
C LYS A 85 -18.16 7.88 6.68
N LEU A 86 -16.91 7.53 6.39
CA LEU A 86 -15.98 6.99 7.37
C LEU A 86 -15.72 7.98 8.51
N PHE A 87 -15.53 9.26 8.20
CA PHE A 87 -15.24 10.30 9.20
C PHE A 87 -16.39 10.65 10.14
N LYS A 88 -17.59 10.12 9.88
CA LYS A 88 -18.69 10.16 10.87
C LYS A 88 -18.53 9.13 12.00
N LYS A 89 -17.63 8.16 11.83
CA LYS A 89 -17.29 7.17 12.87
C LYS A 89 -16.16 7.70 13.74
N LYS A 90 -16.05 7.14 14.95
CA LYS A 90 -15.05 7.52 15.97
C LYS A 90 -14.21 6.30 16.38
N ASN A 91 -13.17 6.53 17.20
CA ASN A 91 -12.36 5.50 17.84
C ASN A 91 -11.52 4.67 16.88
N TYR A 92 -10.94 5.30 15.83
CA TYR A 92 -9.94 4.67 14.97
C TYR A 92 -8.85 5.67 14.59
N SER A 93 -7.72 5.14 14.14
CA SER A 93 -6.66 5.89 13.47
C SER A 93 -6.43 5.29 12.11
N ILE A 94 -6.18 6.10 11.10
CA ILE A 94 -6.00 5.62 9.74
C ILE A 94 -4.54 5.73 9.30
N TYR A 95 -4.04 4.69 8.64
CA TYR A 95 -2.67 4.52 8.18
C TYR A 95 -2.65 4.18 6.70
N TRP A 96 -1.78 4.80 5.92
CA TRP A 96 -1.54 4.41 4.53
C TRP A 96 -0.14 4.81 4.07
N ASN A 97 0.37 4.10 3.06
CA ASN A 97 1.58 4.50 2.36
C ASN A 97 1.23 5.50 1.25
N ARG A 98 2.07 6.51 1.08
CA ARG A 98 1.91 7.49 0.01
C ARG A 98 2.03 6.80 -1.36
N THR A 99 1.14 7.16 -2.26
CA THR A 99 1.17 6.82 -3.68
C THR A 99 1.45 8.09 -4.44
N TYR A 100 2.46 8.08 -5.32
CA TYR A 100 2.99 9.29 -5.94
C TYR A 100 2.30 9.67 -7.26
N GLU A 101 1.26 8.96 -7.63
CA GLU A 101 0.37 9.35 -8.71
C GLU A 101 -0.33 10.67 -8.40
N PRO A 102 -0.40 11.63 -9.35
CA PRO A 102 -0.91 12.98 -9.09
C PRO A 102 -2.31 13.00 -8.46
N ASN A 103 -3.20 12.11 -8.89
CA ASN A 103 -4.56 12.02 -8.35
C ASN A 103 -4.59 11.57 -6.88
N TYR A 104 -3.73 10.62 -6.51
CA TYR A 104 -3.62 10.17 -5.12
C TYR A 104 -2.98 11.25 -4.23
N LEU A 105 -1.95 11.95 -4.71
CA LEU A 105 -1.34 13.05 -3.97
C LEU A 105 -2.35 14.15 -3.66
N LYS A 106 -3.10 14.61 -4.69
CA LYS A 106 -4.18 15.59 -4.52
C LYS A 106 -5.26 15.11 -3.54
N PHE A 107 -5.57 13.82 -3.58
CA PHE A 107 -6.56 13.25 -2.68
C PHE A 107 -6.04 13.13 -1.24
N ASP A 108 -4.79 12.77 -1.03
CA ASP A 108 -4.14 12.77 0.29
C ASP A 108 -4.14 14.18 0.90
N GLU A 109 -3.79 15.21 0.11
CA GLU A 109 -3.88 16.62 0.53
C GLU A 109 -5.32 17.04 0.87
N PHE A 110 -6.27 16.64 0.05
CA PHE A 110 -7.70 16.89 0.31
C PHE A 110 -8.14 16.27 1.64
N LEU A 111 -7.77 15.02 1.93
CA LEU A 111 -8.11 14.35 3.18
C LEU A 111 -7.51 15.10 4.38
N ILE A 112 -6.22 15.39 4.34
CA ILE A 112 -5.52 16.07 5.44
C ILE A 112 -6.10 17.46 5.67
N LYS A 113 -6.35 18.24 4.62
CA LYS A 113 -6.86 19.61 4.72
C LYS A 113 -8.28 19.67 5.30
N ASN A 114 -9.19 18.80 4.81
CA ASN A 114 -10.61 18.92 5.14
C ASN A 114 -11.02 18.17 6.42
N PHE A 115 -10.17 17.28 6.94
CA PHE A 115 -10.51 16.45 8.09
C PHE A 115 -9.48 16.53 9.23
N LYS A 116 -8.61 17.54 9.20
CA LYS A 116 -7.55 17.76 10.20
C LYS A 116 -8.10 17.93 11.62
N ASP A 117 -9.26 18.56 11.74
CA ASP A 117 -9.88 18.89 13.04
C ASP A 117 -10.78 17.78 13.58
N ASN A 118 -10.89 16.66 12.87
CA ASN A 118 -11.62 15.50 13.36
C ASN A 118 -10.79 14.72 14.40
N GLU A 119 -11.47 14.02 15.29
CA GLU A 119 -10.85 13.13 16.30
C GLU A 119 -10.04 11.97 15.67
N VAL A 120 -10.02 11.86 14.34
CA VAL A 120 -9.33 10.81 13.60
C VAL A 120 -7.89 11.21 13.29
N LYS A 121 -6.96 10.38 13.72
CA LYS A 121 -5.53 10.59 13.43
C LYS A 121 -5.15 10.01 12.07
N PHE A 122 -4.54 10.84 11.24
CA PHE A 122 -3.97 10.46 9.95
C PHE A 122 -2.49 10.15 10.10
N ASN A 123 -2.07 9.00 9.59
CA ASN A 123 -0.68 8.56 9.61
C ASN A 123 -0.27 8.16 8.19
N LEU A 124 0.35 9.10 7.50
CA LEU A 124 0.85 8.93 6.15
C LEU A 124 2.33 8.56 6.21
N SER A 125 2.67 7.38 5.72
CA SER A 125 4.05 6.90 5.67
C SER A 125 4.62 7.05 4.26
N LYS A 126 5.95 7.01 4.16
CA LYS A 126 6.67 6.93 2.90
C LYS A 126 6.17 5.73 2.09
N GLY A 127 6.01 5.92 0.79
CA GLY A 127 5.54 4.89 -0.13
C GLY A 127 6.67 4.03 -0.70
N ASN A 128 6.56 3.75 -1.99
CA ASN A 128 7.41 2.81 -2.72
C ASN A 128 8.56 3.46 -3.51
N ILE A 129 8.89 4.72 -3.22
CA ILE A 129 10.04 5.42 -3.82
C ILE A 129 11.22 5.49 -2.86
N LEU A 130 12.42 5.56 -3.40
CA LEU A 130 13.65 5.61 -2.61
C LEU A 130 13.76 6.89 -1.79
N ASN A 131 13.41 8.03 -2.39
CA ASN A 131 13.42 9.34 -1.72
C ASN A 131 12.06 10.01 -1.85
N GLU A 132 11.65 10.74 -0.81
CA GLU A 132 10.48 11.61 -0.91
C GLU A 132 10.71 12.74 -1.94
N ILE A 133 9.63 13.18 -2.57
CA ILE A 133 9.69 14.29 -3.52
C ILE A 133 10.27 15.52 -2.82
N GLY A 134 11.36 16.06 -3.38
CA GLY A 134 12.03 17.23 -2.83
C GLY A 134 12.94 16.94 -1.60
N GLU A 135 13.19 15.69 -1.26
CA GLU A 135 14.14 15.31 -0.19
C GLU A 135 15.59 15.59 -0.62
N ILE A 136 15.92 15.31 -1.90
CA ILE A 136 17.25 15.60 -2.46
C ILE A 136 17.18 16.89 -3.28
N LYS A 137 17.93 17.89 -2.84
CA LYS A 137 17.95 19.24 -3.42
C LYS A 137 19.39 19.70 -3.61
N LYS A 138 19.58 20.71 -4.48
CA LYS A 138 20.82 21.45 -4.57
C LYS A 138 21.08 22.28 -3.29
N GLY A 139 22.29 22.83 -3.16
CA GLY A 139 22.65 23.69 -2.06
C GLY A 139 21.80 24.98 -1.94
N ASP A 140 21.23 25.44 -3.05
CA ASP A 140 20.29 26.58 -3.11
C ASP A 140 18.82 26.19 -2.77
N GLY A 141 18.55 24.93 -2.44
CA GLY A 141 17.22 24.41 -2.12
C GLY A 141 16.35 24.08 -3.34
N THR A 142 16.84 24.28 -4.58
CA THR A 142 16.12 23.97 -5.80
C THR A 142 16.30 22.51 -6.23
N PRO A 143 15.36 21.93 -7.00
CA PRO A 143 15.50 20.55 -7.50
C PRO A 143 16.58 20.45 -8.57
N PHE A 144 17.20 19.27 -8.66
CA PHE A 144 18.08 18.97 -9.78
C PHE A 144 17.29 18.80 -11.06
N LYS A 145 17.81 19.36 -12.17
CA LYS A 145 17.23 19.23 -13.51
C LYS A 145 17.94 18.18 -14.38
N VAL A 146 19.13 17.71 -13.93
CA VAL A 146 19.99 16.76 -14.66
C VAL A 146 20.28 15.58 -13.77
N PHE A 147 20.26 14.36 -14.34
CA PHE A 147 20.38 13.10 -13.57
C PHE A 147 21.74 12.95 -12.87
N THR A 148 22.86 13.18 -13.57
CA THR A 148 24.20 12.90 -13.00
C THR A 148 24.47 13.66 -11.68
N PRO A 149 24.28 14.97 -11.57
CA PRO A 149 24.46 15.67 -10.31
C PRO A 149 23.41 15.28 -9.27
N PHE A 150 22.18 14.96 -9.68
CA PHE A 150 21.17 14.39 -8.78
C PHE A 150 21.67 13.08 -8.18
N TRP A 151 22.11 12.13 -9.02
CA TRP A 151 22.55 10.81 -8.58
C TRP A 151 23.74 10.87 -7.62
N LYS A 152 24.76 11.68 -7.91
CA LYS A 152 25.91 11.88 -7.01
C LYS A 152 25.51 12.33 -5.61
N ASN A 153 24.45 13.11 -5.47
CA ASN A 153 23.91 13.52 -4.18
C ASN A 153 23.02 12.44 -3.56
N ALA A 154 22.18 11.79 -4.37
CA ALA A 154 21.29 10.73 -3.94
C ALA A 154 22.07 9.52 -3.40
N GLU A 155 23.12 9.10 -4.08
CA GLU A 155 23.97 7.97 -3.69
C GLU A 155 24.56 8.16 -2.28
N LYS A 156 25.13 9.32 -2.01
CA LYS A 156 25.64 9.67 -0.65
C LYS A 156 24.56 9.55 0.40
N PHE A 157 23.37 10.11 0.09
CA PHE A 157 22.22 10.08 0.98
C PHE A 157 21.76 8.64 1.31
N TYR A 158 21.82 7.71 0.34
CA TYR A 158 21.48 6.31 0.56
C TYR A 158 22.48 5.59 1.44
N LEU A 159 23.77 5.78 1.21
CA LEU A 159 24.83 5.13 1.96
C LEU A 159 24.81 5.55 3.45
N GLU A 160 24.45 6.80 3.73
CA GLU A 160 24.39 7.35 5.07
C GLU A 160 23.12 6.98 5.85
N LYS A 161 22.01 6.75 5.15
CA LYS A 161 20.67 6.56 5.77
C LYS A 161 20.13 5.13 5.71
N ILE A 162 20.97 4.10 5.72
CA ILE A 162 20.48 2.72 5.88
C ILE A 162 19.86 2.62 7.30
N PRO A 163 18.54 2.41 7.43
CA PRO A 163 17.91 2.38 8.76
C PRO A 163 18.42 1.19 9.55
N SER A 164 19.09 1.44 10.65
CA SER A 164 19.66 0.41 11.53
C SER A 164 18.64 -0.40 12.33
N LYS A 165 17.37 -0.01 12.35
CA LYS A 165 16.29 -0.71 13.07
C LYS A 165 15.09 -0.94 12.17
N ASN A 166 14.99 -2.14 11.61
CA ASN A 166 13.79 -2.62 10.94
C ASN A 166 12.69 -2.91 11.97
N LYS A 167 11.82 -1.94 12.25
CA LYS A 167 10.56 -2.23 12.93
C LYS A 167 9.81 -3.28 12.10
N LYS A 168 9.27 -4.31 12.77
CA LYS A 168 8.50 -5.37 12.13
C LYS A 168 7.01 -5.18 12.41
N ILE A 169 6.18 -5.80 11.59
CA ILE A 169 4.75 -5.93 11.87
C ILE A 169 4.60 -6.78 13.14
N ILE A 170 3.78 -6.28 14.06
CA ILE A 170 3.43 -6.99 15.30
C ILE A 170 2.12 -7.74 15.07
N LYS A 171 2.06 -8.98 15.53
CA LYS A 171 0.82 -9.77 15.47
C LYS A 171 -0.23 -9.13 16.39
N CYS A 172 -1.40 -8.80 15.83
CA CYS A 172 -2.53 -8.26 16.58
C CYS A 172 -3.07 -9.28 17.60
N LYS A 173 -3.57 -8.81 18.72
CA LYS A 173 -4.14 -9.66 19.77
C LYS A 173 -5.39 -10.41 19.30
N LYS A 174 -6.21 -9.75 18.45
CA LYS A 174 -7.47 -10.31 17.97
C LYS A 174 -7.76 -9.83 16.55
N LYS A 175 -8.21 -10.75 15.70
CA LYS A 175 -8.74 -10.45 14.37
C LYS A 175 -10.16 -9.88 14.51
N VAL A 176 -10.39 -8.68 13.98
CA VAL A 176 -11.66 -7.95 14.10
C VAL A 176 -12.15 -7.48 12.74
N SER A 177 -13.45 -7.14 12.66
CA SER A 177 -14.07 -6.47 11.53
C SER A 177 -14.40 -5.04 11.89
N PHE A 178 -14.41 -4.16 10.90
CA PHE A 178 -14.76 -2.75 11.06
C PHE A 178 -15.90 -2.28 10.15
N PHE A 179 -15.94 -2.79 8.90
CA PHE A 179 -16.95 -2.40 7.92
C PHE A 179 -18.10 -3.40 7.86
N ASN A 180 -19.35 -2.88 7.81
CA ASN A 180 -20.56 -3.72 7.81
C ASN A 180 -20.86 -4.32 6.43
N LYS A 181 -20.41 -3.65 5.33
CA LYS A 181 -20.65 -4.08 3.96
C LYS A 181 -19.31 -4.26 3.27
N THR A 182 -18.90 -5.50 3.08
CA THR A 182 -17.68 -5.89 2.39
C THR A 182 -17.99 -6.89 1.30
N ILE A 183 -17.15 -6.94 0.29
CA ILE A 183 -17.17 -7.97 -0.75
C ILE A 183 -15.95 -8.87 -0.58
N ASN A 184 -16.01 -10.07 -1.12
CA ASN A 184 -14.85 -10.98 -1.17
C ASN A 184 -14.15 -10.88 -2.53
N THR A 185 -12.94 -11.46 -2.62
CA THR A 185 -12.14 -11.43 -3.85
C THR A 185 -12.80 -12.12 -5.03
N LYS A 186 -13.73 -13.06 -4.80
CA LYS A 186 -14.47 -13.73 -5.89
C LYS A 186 -15.45 -12.77 -6.57
N GLU A 187 -15.97 -11.79 -5.83
CA GLU A 187 -16.93 -10.80 -6.35
C GLU A 187 -16.25 -9.68 -7.19
N ILE A 188 -14.92 -9.58 -7.14
CA ILE A 188 -14.16 -8.64 -7.98
C ILE A 188 -14.11 -9.08 -9.45
N PHE A 189 -14.65 -10.25 -9.79
CA PHE A 189 -14.31 -10.90 -11.03
C PHE A 189 -15.36 -10.81 -12.15
N SER A 190 -14.90 -10.77 -13.43
CA SER A 190 -15.74 -11.00 -14.59
C SER A 190 -15.92 -12.49 -14.87
N GLN A 191 -17.06 -12.86 -15.46
CA GLN A 191 -17.38 -14.26 -15.77
C GLN A 191 -16.49 -14.88 -16.87
N LYS A 192 -15.68 -14.09 -17.57
CA LYS A 192 -14.82 -14.56 -18.66
C LYS A 192 -13.60 -15.32 -18.15
N LYS A 193 -13.34 -16.50 -18.69
CA LYS A 193 -12.25 -17.41 -18.25
C LYS A 193 -10.94 -17.25 -19.04
N TRP A 194 -10.70 -16.10 -19.66
CA TRP A 194 -9.52 -15.85 -20.48
C TRP A 194 -8.20 -15.91 -19.70
N PHE A 195 -8.23 -15.63 -18.39
CA PHE A 195 -7.07 -15.55 -17.50
C PHE A 195 -6.48 -16.91 -17.10
N LYS A 196 -7.11 -18.04 -17.42
CA LYS A 196 -6.61 -19.37 -17.04
C LYS A 196 -5.18 -19.63 -17.48
N LYS A 197 -4.76 -19.09 -18.64
CA LYS A 197 -3.38 -19.17 -19.11
C LYS A 197 -2.42 -18.34 -18.24
N PHE A 198 -2.87 -17.22 -17.65
CA PHE A 198 -2.02 -16.39 -16.80
C PHE A 198 -1.69 -17.07 -15.47
N GLU A 199 -2.63 -17.83 -14.92
CA GLU A 199 -2.45 -18.53 -13.64
C GLU A 199 -1.29 -19.53 -13.67
N SER A 200 -0.93 -20.07 -14.84
CA SER A 200 0.24 -20.95 -14.99
C SER A 200 1.57 -20.22 -15.00
N TYR A 201 1.61 -18.95 -15.36
CA TYR A 201 2.84 -18.15 -15.48
C TYR A 201 3.03 -17.15 -14.35
N TRP A 202 1.92 -16.59 -13.83
CA TRP A 202 1.96 -15.46 -12.92
C TRP A 202 1.29 -15.77 -11.58
N ILE A 203 2.04 -15.54 -10.52
CA ILE A 203 1.53 -15.53 -9.14
C ILE A 203 1.77 -14.13 -8.59
N PRO A 204 0.76 -13.23 -8.61
CA PRO A 204 0.89 -11.86 -8.11
C PRO A 204 1.06 -11.83 -6.59
N SER A 205 2.28 -12.05 -6.11
CA SER A 205 2.59 -12.07 -4.68
C SER A 205 3.98 -11.51 -4.39
N GLU A 206 4.16 -10.93 -3.21
CA GLU A 206 5.46 -10.47 -2.72
C GLU A 206 6.50 -11.59 -2.72
N GLN A 207 6.12 -12.79 -2.30
CA GLN A 207 7.00 -13.95 -2.26
C GLN A 207 7.52 -14.33 -3.66
N ARG A 208 6.63 -14.32 -4.67
CA ARG A 208 7.02 -14.60 -6.05
C ARG A 208 7.95 -13.53 -6.59
N ALA A 209 7.67 -12.24 -6.30
CA ALA A 209 8.53 -11.14 -6.69
C ALA A 209 9.95 -11.30 -6.13
N PHE A 210 10.10 -11.67 -4.86
CA PHE A 210 11.42 -11.96 -4.27
C PHE A 210 12.09 -13.18 -4.90
N THR A 211 11.36 -14.20 -5.27
CA THR A 211 11.91 -15.38 -5.96
C THR A 211 12.47 -14.99 -7.32
N GLU A 212 11.72 -14.23 -8.11
CA GLU A 212 12.16 -13.76 -9.43
C GLU A 212 13.34 -12.77 -9.33
N LEU A 213 13.32 -11.88 -8.34
CA LEU A 213 14.44 -10.98 -8.07
C LEU A 213 15.73 -11.76 -7.75
N LYS A 214 15.66 -12.76 -6.87
CA LYS A 214 16.82 -13.62 -6.55
C LYS A 214 17.34 -14.36 -7.78
N LYS A 215 16.45 -14.86 -8.62
CA LYS A 215 16.79 -15.52 -9.87
C LYS A 215 17.54 -14.56 -10.81
N PHE A 216 17.02 -13.35 -10.96
CA PHE A 216 17.65 -12.32 -11.77
C PHE A 216 19.06 -11.96 -11.26
N ILE A 217 19.20 -11.72 -9.95
CA ILE A 217 20.49 -11.39 -9.33
C ILE A 217 21.51 -12.52 -9.53
N ASN A 218 21.10 -13.78 -9.43
CA ASN A 218 22.00 -14.91 -9.48
C ASN A 218 22.41 -15.35 -10.91
N SER A 219 21.60 -15.06 -11.91
CA SER A 219 21.82 -15.60 -13.26
C SER A 219 21.46 -14.67 -14.42
N GLY A 220 20.87 -13.51 -14.15
CA GLY A 220 20.42 -12.58 -15.18
C GLY A 220 21.12 -11.22 -15.17
N ILE A 221 21.71 -10.84 -14.04
CA ILE A 221 22.27 -9.50 -13.90
C ILE A 221 23.53 -9.31 -14.77
N ASP A 222 24.34 -10.37 -14.92
CA ASP A 222 25.59 -10.30 -15.71
C ASP A 222 25.33 -10.10 -17.20
N ASN A 223 24.17 -10.55 -17.69
CA ASN A 223 23.75 -10.43 -19.09
C ASN A 223 22.73 -9.28 -19.30
N TYR A 224 22.52 -8.43 -18.30
CA TYR A 224 21.48 -7.37 -18.37
C TYR A 224 21.82 -6.24 -19.34
N SER A 225 23.10 -6.07 -19.69
CA SER A 225 23.59 -5.05 -20.63
C SER A 225 23.59 -5.49 -22.09
N GLU A 226 23.25 -6.74 -22.39
CA GLU A 226 23.11 -7.29 -23.73
C GLU A 226 21.66 -7.23 -24.21
#